data_24d6d62c74d9601d8bad79fc5fe0a4b3
#
_entry.id   24d6d62c74d9601d8bad79fc5fe0a4b3
#
_cell.length_a   1.000
_cell.length_b   1.000
_cell.length_c   1.000
_cell.angle_alpha   90.00
_cell.angle_beta   90.00
_cell.angle_gamma   90.00
#
_symmetry.space_group_name_H-M   'P 1'
#
loop_
_entity.id
_entity.type
_entity.pdbx_description
1 polymer ?
#
loop_
_entity_poly.entity_id
_entity_poly.type
_entity_poly.pdbx_seq_one_letter_code
_entity_poly.pdbx_strand_id
1 'polypeptide(L)'
;FELVLDKGTELGVCRFVPLMSSRAQVRTEGGTQRAARWRRIIIEAAEQSGRGRVPAIDPPSLFEDAVRSAPGLRLLPWEGERSQGLRSYLRSLGDRPLAASLFIGPEGGFAEDEVRLAREAGCVPISLGPRILRSETAGIVAAALVMHELGEMGG
;
A
#
# COMPACT_ATOMS: atom_id res chain seq x y z
N PHE A 1 5.56 0.80 -10.21
CA PHE A 1 5.91 0.33 -8.86
C PHE A 1 7.09 1.12 -8.27
N GLU A 2 8.14 1.41 -9.07
CA GLU A 2 9.35 2.13 -8.59
C GLU A 2 9.02 3.51 -8.02
N LEU A 3 8.11 4.26 -8.63
CA LEU A 3 7.63 5.53 -8.09
C LEU A 3 6.97 5.36 -6.70
N VAL A 4 6.28 4.24 -6.47
CA VAL A 4 5.68 3.94 -5.16
C VAL A 4 6.77 3.63 -4.12
N LEU A 5 7.85 2.95 -4.51
CA LEU A 5 8.98 2.71 -3.63
C LEU A 5 9.68 4.01 -3.23
N ASP A 6 9.95 4.88 -4.21
CA ASP A 6 10.57 6.18 -4.02
C ASP A 6 9.70 7.08 -3.09
N LYS A 7 8.49 7.43 -3.52
CA LYS A 7 7.62 8.35 -2.78
C LYS A 7 7.04 7.73 -1.51
N GLY A 8 6.78 6.44 -1.48
CA GLY A 8 6.39 5.76 -0.25
C GLY A 8 7.49 5.80 0.82
N THR A 9 8.76 5.70 0.40
CA THR A 9 9.90 5.87 1.31
C THR A 9 9.93 7.29 1.88
N GLU A 10 9.82 8.32 1.07
CA GLU A 10 9.76 9.72 1.53
C GLU A 10 8.60 9.96 2.50
N LEU A 11 7.42 9.36 2.24
CA LEU A 11 6.21 9.49 3.06
C LEU A 11 6.26 8.71 4.39
N GLY A 12 7.26 7.88 4.63
CA GLY A 12 7.38 7.16 5.91
C GLY A 12 6.98 5.68 5.85
N VAL A 13 6.61 5.12 4.70
CA VAL A 13 6.37 3.67 4.58
C VAL A 13 7.60 2.90 5.04
N CYS A 14 7.42 1.90 5.88
CA CYS A 14 8.50 1.13 6.49
C CYS A 14 8.73 -0.24 5.85
N ARG A 15 7.79 -0.72 5.04
CA ARG A 15 7.87 -2.03 4.39
C ARG A 15 7.08 -2.06 3.09
N PHE A 16 7.66 -2.65 2.06
CA PHE A 16 7.02 -2.88 0.77
C PHE A 16 6.94 -4.37 0.46
N VAL A 17 5.79 -4.81 -0.01
CA VAL A 17 5.56 -6.20 -0.43
C VAL A 17 4.99 -6.18 -1.84
N PRO A 18 5.74 -6.61 -2.87
CA PRO A 18 5.19 -6.76 -4.21
C PRO A 18 4.10 -7.84 -4.21
N LEU A 19 2.90 -7.51 -4.67
CA LEU A 19 1.78 -8.44 -4.69
C LEU A 19 1.63 -9.12 -6.05
N MET A 20 1.39 -10.42 -6.02
CA MET A 20 0.94 -11.20 -7.15
C MET A 20 -0.58 -11.36 -7.04
N SER A 21 -1.33 -10.57 -7.79
CA SER A 21 -2.79 -10.64 -7.89
C SER A 21 -3.21 -11.24 -9.23
N SER A 22 -4.46 -11.64 -9.36
CA SER A 22 -5.01 -12.27 -10.56
C SER A 22 -4.89 -11.43 -11.83
N ARG A 23 -4.88 -10.10 -11.67
CA ARG A 23 -4.77 -9.13 -12.76
C ARG A 23 -3.39 -8.45 -12.84
N ALA A 24 -2.44 -8.82 -11.97
CA ALA A 24 -1.10 -8.29 -12.02
C ALA A 24 -0.28 -8.96 -13.12
N GLN A 25 0.23 -8.20 -14.07
CA GLN A 25 1.21 -8.67 -15.07
C GLN A 25 2.60 -8.74 -14.42
N VAL A 26 2.78 -9.55 -13.39
CA VAL A 26 4.11 -9.76 -12.80
C VAL A 26 4.88 -10.71 -13.69
N ARG A 27 5.72 -10.19 -14.57
CA ARG A 27 6.75 -10.98 -15.23
C ARG A 27 7.79 -11.38 -14.18
N THR A 28 7.93 -12.66 -13.94
CA THR A 28 8.94 -13.25 -13.02
C THR A 28 10.37 -13.16 -13.54
N GLU A 29 10.57 -12.69 -14.76
CA GLU A 29 11.87 -12.53 -15.37
C GLU A 29 12.71 -11.42 -14.71
N GLY A 30 13.98 -11.68 -14.39
CA GLY A 30 14.93 -10.72 -13.81
C GLY A 30 14.85 -10.54 -12.29
N GLY A 31 14.41 -11.53 -11.52
CA GLY A 31 14.14 -11.44 -10.08
C GLY A 31 15.25 -10.81 -9.23
N THR A 32 16.49 -11.25 -9.37
CA THR A 32 17.62 -10.73 -8.56
C THR A 32 18.04 -9.32 -8.96
N GLN A 33 18.11 -9.01 -10.26
CA GLN A 33 18.46 -7.66 -10.74
C GLN A 33 17.38 -6.64 -10.40
N ARG A 34 16.10 -7.03 -10.51
CA ARG A 34 14.95 -6.19 -10.15
C ARG A 34 14.95 -5.90 -8.66
N ALA A 35 15.14 -6.89 -7.80
CA ALA A 35 15.22 -6.72 -6.37
C ALA A 35 16.36 -5.79 -5.95
N ALA A 36 17.55 -5.94 -6.55
CA ALA A 36 18.68 -5.06 -6.32
C ALA A 36 18.38 -3.59 -6.73
N ARG A 37 17.72 -3.38 -7.87
CA ARG A 37 17.30 -2.07 -8.35
C ARG A 37 16.26 -1.43 -7.39
N TRP A 38 15.27 -2.17 -6.95
CA TRP A 38 14.26 -1.68 -6.01
C TRP A 38 14.89 -1.28 -4.67
N ARG A 39 15.79 -2.11 -4.16
CA ARG A 39 16.52 -1.81 -2.92
C ARG A 39 17.34 -0.52 -3.05
N ARG A 40 17.98 -0.31 -4.21
CA ARG A 40 18.74 0.92 -4.47
C ARG A 40 17.84 2.15 -4.45
N ILE A 41 16.67 2.12 -5.11
CA ILE A 41 15.70 3.21 -5.11
C ILE A 41 15.28 3.56 -3.66
N ILE A 42 14.96 2.56 -2.85
CA ILE A 42 14.57 2.75 -1.45
C ILE A 42 15.71 3.39 -0.63
N ILE A 43 16.95 2.96 -0.84
CA ILE A 43 18.12 3.53 -0.15
C ILE A 43 18.31 5.01 -0.55
N GLU A 44 18.32 5.31 -1.85
CA GLU A 44 18.49 6.67 -2.38
C GLU A 44 17.37 7.60 -1.86
N ALA A 45 16.12 7.13 -1.83
CA ALA A 45 15.00 7.89 -1.29
C ALA A 45 15.11 8.09 0.24
N ALA A 46 15.56 7.09 0.99
CA ALA A 46 15.77 7.21 2.44
C ALA A 46 16.89 8.19 2.77
N GLU A 47 18.00 8.20 2.03
CA GLU A 47 19.08 9.15 2.17
C GLU A 47 18.64 10.58 1.85
N GLN A 48 17.94 10.77 0.72
CA GLN A 48 17.44 12.06 0.29
C GLN A 48 16.43 12.67 1.28
N SER A 49 15.54 11.84 1.85
CA SER A 49 14.52 12.27 2.82
C SER A 49 15.02 12.33 4.27
N GLY A 50 16.29 12.03 4.53
CA GLY A 50 16.89 12.09 5.88
C GLY A 50 16.37 11.02 6.83
N ARG A 51 15.87 9.89 6.33
CA ARG A 51 15.35 8.81 7.17
C ARG A 51 16.47 8.05 7.86
N GLY A 52 16.37 7.91 9.19
CA GLY A 52 17.31 7.11 9.98
C GLY A 52 17.15 5.58 9.81
N ARG A 53 16.12 5.13 9.09
CA ARG A 53 15.86 3.71 8.83
C ARG A 53 15.40 3.48 7.38
N VAL A 54 16.10 2.60 6.68
CA VAL A 54 15.75 2.19 5.31
C VAL A 54 14.57 1.21 5.36
N PRO A 55 13.49 1.45 4.59
CA PRO A 55 12.38 0.51 4.48
C PRO A 55 12.79 -0.88 4.00
N ALA A 56 12.11 -1.90 4.51
CA ALA A 56 12.27 -3.25 4.00
C ALA A 56 11.51 -3.44 2.67
N ILE A 57 12.05 -4.27 1.78
CA ILE A 57 11.33 -4.80 0.63
C ILE A 57 11.38 -6.32 0.67
N ASP A 58 10.21 -6.92 0.68
CA ASP A 58 10.07 -8.37 0.74
C ASP A 58 10.08 -9.01 -0.66
N PRO A 59 10.27 -10.31 -0.75
CA PRO A 59 9.97 -11.07 -1.95
C PRO A 59 8.50 -10.90 -2.35
N PRO A 60 8.16 -11.08 -3.65
CA PRO A 60 6.77 -11.11 -4.10
C PRO A 60 5.93 -12.13 -3.33
N SER A 61 4.73 -11.75 -2.92
CA SER A 61 3.79 -12.58 -2.17
C SER A 61 2.48 -12.73 -2.94
N LEU A 62 1.82 -13.87 -2.80
CA LEU A 62 0.45 -14.03 -3.24
C LEU A 62 -0.45 -13.07 -2.48
N PHE A 63 -1.44 -12.51 -3.17
CA PHE A 63 -2.38 -11.56 -2.55
C PHE A 63 -3.08 -12.17 -1.33
N GLU A 64 -3.53 -13.42 -1.43
CA GLU A 64 -4.18 -14.15 -0.34
C GLU A 64 -3.30 -14.25 0.91
N ASP A 65 -2.03 -14.62 0.74
CA ASP A 65 -1.08 -14.74 1.86
C ASP A 65 -0.80 -13.38 2.50
N ALA A 66 -0.64 -12.35 1.67
CA ALA A 66 -0.39 -11.00 2.13
C ALA A 66 -1.55 -10.44 2.95
N VAL A 67 -2.81 -10.59 2.50
CA VAL A 67 -3.98 -10.08 3.24
C VAL A 67 -4.20 -10.79 4.57
N ARG A 68 -3.84 -12.07 4.66
CA ARG A 68 -3.97 -12.86 5.90
C ARG A 68 -2.88 -12.54 6.92
N SER A 69 -1.66 -12.23 6.47
CA SER A 69 -0.48 -12.04 7.32
C SER A 69 -0.13 -10.59 7.64
N ALA A 70 -0.71 -9.62 6.94
CA ALA A 70 -0.40 -8.21 7.12
C ALA A 70 -0.74 -7.72 8.53
N PRO A 71 0.16 -6.93 9.16
CA PRO A 71 -0.06 -6.43 10.51
C PRO A 71 -0.97 -5.20 10.54
N GLY A 72 -1.56 -4.97 11.70
CA GLY A 72 -2.29 -3.74 12.03
C GLY A 72 -3.60 -3.56 11.26
N LEU A 73 -3.97 -2.31 11.06
CA LEU A 73 -5.14 -1.92 10.28
C LEU A 73 -4.91 -2.24 8.81
N ARG A 74 -5.82 -3.00 8.19
CA ARG A 74 -5.69 -3.43 6.79
C ARG A 74 -6.68 -2.68 5.92
N LEU A 75 -6.16 -1.83 5.03
CA LEU A 75 -6.96 -0.97 4.16
C LEU A 75 -6.75 -1.35 2.70
N LEU A 76 -7.83 -1.43 1.96
CA LEU A 76 -7.83 -1.79 0.55
C LEU A 76 -8.55 -0.69 -0.26
N PRO A 77 -7.81 0.30 -0.80
CA PRO A 77 -8.37 1.27 -1.74
C PRO A 77 -8.94 0.54 -2.96
N TRP A 78 -10.25 0.74 -3.22
CA TRP A 78 -10.95 0.05 -4.30
C TRP A 78 -11.98 0.96 -4.96
N GLU A 79 -11.99 1.02 -6.27
CA GLU A 79 -12.89 1.87 -7.06
C GLU A 79 -14.38 1.49 -6.94
N GLY A 80 -14.66 0.23 -6.58
CA GLY A 80 -16.03 -0.23 -6.31
C GLY A 80 -16.59 0.21 -4.95
N GLU A 81 -15.74 0.67 -4.02
CA GLU A 81 -16.19 1.19 -2.73
C GLU A 81 -16.52 2.68 -2.85
N ARG A 82 -17.77 3.06 -2.55
CA ARG A 82 -18.25 4.44 -2.66
C ARG A 82 -18.82 5.00 -1.36
N SER A 83 -19.12 4.15 -0.40
CA SER A 83 -19.76 4.52 0.86
C SER A 83 -18.75 4.80 1.98
N GLN A 84 -17.65 4.03 2.03
CA GLN A 84 -16.67 4.10 3.09
C GLN A 84 -15.44 4.89 2.64
N GLY A 85 -15.42 6.20 2.89
CA GLY A 85 -14.27 7.07 2.62
C GLY A 85 -13.13 6.82 3.62
N LEU A 86 -11.86 6.88 3.15
CA LEU A 86 -10.68 6.68 4.00
C LEU A 86 -10.68 7.59 5.23
N ARG A 87 -10.88 8.90 5.04
CA ARG A 87 -10.87 9.88 6.14
C ARG A 87 -11.94 9.61 7.18
N SER A 88 -13.19 9.39 6.74
CA SER A 88 -14.29 9.12 7.65
C SER A 88 -14.07 7.83 8.43
N TYR A 89 -13.52 6.81 7.77
CA TYR A 89 -13.19 5.55 8.41
C TYR A 89 -12.09 5.72 9.48
N LEU A 90 -10.96 6.34 9.15
CA LEU A 90 -9.86 6.54 10.10
C LEU A 90 -10.29 7.36 11.32
N ARG A 91 -11.14 8.37 11.13
CA ARG A 91 -11.70 9.19 12.23
C ARG A 91 -12.75 8.48 13.07
N SER A 92 -13.37 7.42 12.56
CA SER A 92 -14.31 6.60 13.32
C SER A 92 -13.63 5.58 14.23
N LEU A 93 -12.33 5.36 14.08
CA LEU A 93 -11.56 4.49 14.97
C LEU A 93 -11.45 5.15 16.34
N GLY A 94 -11.80 4.40 17.39
CA GLY A 94 -11.69 4.89 18.77
C GLY A 94 -10.24 5.10 19.19
N ASP A 95 -9.38 4.14 18.85
CA ASP A 95 -7.95 4.18 19.14
C ASP A 95 -7.14 4.33 17.86
N ARG A 96 -6.02 5.05 17.96
CA ARG A 96 -5.08 5.21 16.86
C ARG A 96 -4.34 3.87 16.62
N PRO A 97 -4.38 3.30 15.41
CA PRO A 97 -3.68 2.07 15.14
C PRO A 97 -2.16 2.28 15.16
N LEU A 98 -1.43 1.33 15.78
CA LEU A 98 0.04 1.35 15.83
C LEU A 98 0.69 1.01 14.48
N ALA A 99 -0.04 0.37 13.60
CA ALA A 99 0.40 0.01 12.26
C ALA A 99 -0.78 -0.02 11.30
N ALA A 100 -0.52 0.31 10.02
CA ALA A 100 -1.47 0.18 8.94
C ALA A 100 -0.82 -0.50 7.73
N SER A 101 -1.57 -1.37 7.07
CA SER A 101 -1.18 -2.04 5.83
C SER A 101 -2.12 -1.61 4.70
N LEU A 102 -1.54 -1.13 3.60
CA LEU A 102 -2.27 -0.67 2.41
C LEU A 102 -2.12 -1.68 1.28
N PHE A 103 -3.23 -2.15 0.75
CA PHE A 103 -3.27 -3.06 -0.39
C PHE A 103 -3.67 -2.28 -1.64
N ILE A 104 -2.72 -2.09 -2.54
CA ILE A 104 -2.91 -1.30 -3.76
C ILE A 104 -3.02 -2.25 -4.96
N GLY A 105 -4.13 -2.14 -5.68
CA GLY A 105 -4.38 -2.97 -6.86
C GLY A 105 -3.48 -2.62 -8.05
N PRO A 106 -3.32 -3.55 -9.00
CA PRO A 106 -2.68 -3.27 -10.28
C PRO A 106 -3.53 -2.30 -11.12
N GLU A 107 -3.08 -1.97 -12.32
CA GLU A 107 -3.80 -1.08 -13.25
C GLU A 107 -5.22 -1.58 -13.61
N GLY A 108 -5.44 -2.89 -13.58
CA GLY A 108 -6.75 -3.52 -13.76
C GLY A 108 -7.61 -3.58 -12.49
N GLY A 109 -7.17 -2.99 -11.39
CA GLY A 109 -7.83 -3.05 -10.09
C GLY A 109 -7.85 -4.46 -9.48
N PHE A 110 -8.46 -4.60 -8.32
CA PHE A 110 -8.76 -5.91 -7.73
C PHE A 110 -10.02 -6.51 -8.33
N ALA A 111 -10.03 -7.83 -8.54
CA ALA A 111 -11.24 -8.56 -8.88
C ALA A 111 -12.19 -8.62 -7.67
N GLU A 112 -13.48 -8.76 -7.91
CA GLU A 112 -14.49 -8.84 -6.83
C GLU A 112 -14.22 -9.99 -5.87
N ASP A 113 -13.72 -11.12 -6.39
CA ASP A 113 -13.32 -12.28 -5.58
C ASP A 113 -12.12 -11.97 -4.67
N GLU A 114 -11.16 -11.20 -5.16
CA GLU A 114 -10.02 -10.73 -4.35
C GLU A 114 -10.49 -9.78 -3.24
N VAL A 115 -11.42 -8.87 -3.55
CA VAL A 115 -12.00 -7.96 -2.55
C VAL A 115 -12.79 -8.73 -1.50
N ARG A 116 -13.57 -9.74 -1.91
CA ARG A 116 -14.30 -10.61 -0.98
C ARG A 116 -13.34 -11.34 -0.04
N LEU A 117 -12.30 -11.98 -0.58
CA LEU A 117 -11.26 -12.65 0.19
C LEU A 117 -10.56 -11.69 1.17
N ALA A 118 -10.25 -10.46 0.73
CA ALA A 118 -9.65 -9.46 1.58
C ALA A 118 -10.58 -9.06 2.74
N ARG A 119 -11.88 -8.90 2.49
CA ARG A 119 -12.88 -8.64 3.55
C ARG A 119 -12.95 -9.77 4.56
N GLU A 120 -12.97 -11.01 4.11
CA GLU A 120 -12.95 -12.20 4.96
C GLU A 120 -11.69 -12.27 5.83
N ALA A 121 -10.56 -11.78 5.30
CA ALA A 121 -9.30 -11.65 6.03
C ALA A 121 -9.23 -10.39 6.94
N GLY A 122 -10.30 -9.61 7.05
CA GLY A 122 -10.37 -8.41 7.89
C GLY A 122 -9.80 -7.15 7.25
N CYS A 123 -9.60 -7.12 5.94
CA CYS A 123 -9.30 -5.88 5.23
C CYS A 123 -10.56 -5.03 5.06
N VAL A 124 -10.41 -3.73 5.16
CA VAL A 124 -11.49 -2.77 4.97
C VAL A 124 -11.34 -2.11 3.60
N PRO A 125 -12.23 -2.39 2.64
CA PRO A 125 -12.27 -1.63 1.40
C PRO A 125 -12.62 -0.17 1.69
N ILE A 126 -11.88 0.75 1.08
CA ILE A 126 -12.06 2.19 1.29
C ILE A 126 -12.02 2.94 -0.04
N SER A 127 -12.75 4.06 -0.07
CA SER A 127 -12.74 5.00 -1.19
C SER A 127 -11.71 6.10 -0.97
N LEU A 128 -10.95 6.42 -2.01
CA LEU A 128 -10.06 7.59 -2.06
C LEU A 128 -10.73 8.82 -2.70
N GLY A 129 -12.03 8.77 -2.94
CA GLY A 129 -12.81 9.84 -3.54
C GLY A 129 -13.44 9.46 -4.88
N PRO A 130 -14.08 10.42 -5.57
CA PRO A 130 -14.92 10.14 -6.73
C PRO A 130 -14.15 9.85 -8.02
N ARG A 131 -12.84 10.09 -8.05
CA ARG A 131 -12.00 9.90 -9.24
C ARG A 131 -11.27 8.57 -9.20
N ILE A 132 -11.17 7.91 -10.34
CA ILE A 132 -10.33 6.72 -10.50
C ILE A 132 -8.87 7.18 -10.56
N LEU A 133 -8.07 6.69 -9.64
CA LEU A 133 -6.63 6.96 -9.57
C LEU A 133 -5.85 5.81 -10.21
N ARG A 134 -4.75 6.13 -10.87
CA ARG A 134 -3.78 5.10 -11.27
C ARG A 134 -3.19 4.41 -10.03
N SER A 135 -2.74 3.18 -10.18
CA SER A 135 -2.21 2.35 -9.09
C SER A 135 -1.13 3.06 -8.27
N GLU A 136 -0.14 3.66 -8.96
CA GLU A 136 0.92 4.42 -8.29
C GLU A 136 0.38 5.66 -7.55
N THR A 137 -0.56 6.38 -8.17
CA THR A 137 -1.19 7.54 -7.54
C THR A 137 -2.01 7.13 -6.32
N ALA A 138 -2.78 6.05 -6.42
CA ALA A 138 -3.58 5.53 -5.31
C ALA A 138 -2.69 5.15 -4.12
N GLY A 139 -1.56 4.47 -4.37
CA GLY A 139 -0.61 4.08 -3.32
C GLY A 139 0.00 5.28 -2.59
N ILE A 140 0.48 6.28 -3.35
CA ILE A 140 1.10 7.48 -2.78
C ILE A 140 0.07 8.31 -1.99
N VAL A 141 -1.11 8.54 -2.57
CA VAL A 141 -2.18 9.31 -1.94
C VAL A 141 -2.70 8.61 -0.69
N ALA A 142 -2.95 7.30 -0.74
CA ALA A 142 -3.41 6.54 0.41
C ALA A 142 -2.38 6.57 1.54
N ALA A 143 -1.09 6.39 1.25
CA ALA A 143 -0.02 6.48 2.23
C ALA A 143 0.03 7.87 2.88
N ALA A 144 0.02 8.94 2.08
CA ALA A 144 0.05 10.31 2.60
C ALA A 144 -1.15 10.62 3.50
N LEU A 145 -2.37 10.21 3.10
CA LEU A 145 -3.59 10.44 3.88
C LEU A 145 -3.59 9.64 5.19
N VAL A 146 -3.11 8.39 5.18
CA VAL A 146 -2.99 7.59 6.39
C VAL A 146 -1.97 8.22 7.33
N MET A 147 -0.78 8.60 6.83
CA MET A 147 0.25 9.25 7.65
C MET A 147 -0.23 10.58 8.24
N HIS A 148 -1.00 11.37 7.47
CA HIS A 148 -1.58 12.62 7.96
C HIS A 148 -2.63 12.38 9.07
N GLU A 149 -3.60 11.50 8.87
CA GLU A 149 -4.65 11.21 9.87
C GLU A 149 -4.07 10.50 11.11
N LEU A 150 -2.96 9.79 10.96
CA LEU A 150 -2.21 9.23 12.09
C LEU A 150 -1.25 10.23 12.76
N GLY A 151 -1.15 11.48 12.27
CA GLY A 151 -0.32 12.54 12.82
C GLY A 151 1.19 12.33 12.62
N GLU A 152 1.57 11.52 11.66
CA GLU A 152 2.97 11.34 11.25
C GLU A 152 3.41 12.37 10.19
N MET A 153 2.45 13.15 9.65
CA MET A 153 2.67 14.22 8.68
C MET A 153 1.76 15.42 8.95
N GLY A 154 2.28 16.63 8.73
CA GLY A 154 1.49 17.86 8.78
C GLY A 154 1.08 18.29 10.20
N GLY A 155 1.85 17.87 11.21
CA GLY A 155 1.70 18.30 12.60
C GLY A 155 2.47 19.57 12.92
#